data_71209350278637ffdedd44beff1075d0
#
_entry.id   71209350278637ffdedd44beff1075d0
#
_cell.length_a   1.000
_cell.length_b   1.000
_cell.length_c   1.000
_cell.angle_alpha   90.00
_cell.angle_beta   90.00
_cell.angle_gamma   90.00
#
_symmetry.space_group_name_H-M   'P 1'
#
loop_
_entity.id
_entity.type
_entity.pdbx_description
1 polymer ?
#
loop_
_entity_poly.entity_id
_entity_poly.type
_entity_poly.pdbx_seq_one_letter_code
_entity_poly.pdbx_strand_id
1 'polypeptide(L)'
;VDARSGEGITSASGSKSRVKRGTLSDGATVDCDLLVTAVGWTTPTSLLNMAGDRPVYDADAARFFPAGPPDNVLATGGMVGDGSRNELIAHGRATGELAAGRAVVVRHRIQAATARATPVDGQEPDYPADERTPLDRARHPEAYRSTTHGIVDYSEDVSSKDLFSAAGEGFDSVELIKRFTTATMGPSQGKLETVNTVAMLAEARNETIAEVGTTMWRPPYAPISLGALAGRI
;
A
#
# COMPACT_ATOMS: atom_id res chain seq x y z
N VAL A 1 -10.20 -25.30 -11.37
CA VAL A 1 -10.29 -24.01 -10.69
C VAL A 1 -11.36 -23.20 -11.41
N ASP A 2 -12.43 -22.82 -10.68
CA ASP A 2 -13.44 -21.91 -11.21
C ASP A 2 -12.90 -20.47 -11.08
N ALA A 3 -12.68 -19.81 -12.21
CA ALA A 3 -12.30 -18.41 -12.25
C ALA A 3 -13.52 -17.57 -12.68
N ARG A 4 -13.88 -16.60 -11.88
CA ARG A 4 -14.92 -15.61 -12.18
C ARG A 4 -14.30 -14.23 -12.26
N SER A 5 -14.64 -13.48 -13.28
CA SER A 5 -14.14 -12.12 -13.51
C SER A 5 -15.25 -11.12 -13.25
N GLY A 6 -14.92 -10.00 -12.61
CA GLY A 6 -15.85 -8.91 -12.35
C GLY A 6 -16.70 -9.08 -11.08
N GLU A 7 -16.47 -10.13 -10.30
CA GLU A 7 -17.20 -10.39 -9.09
C GLU A 7 -16.34 -10.19 -7.83
N GLY A 8 -16.85 -9.45 -6.87
CA GLY A 8 -16.26 -9.26 -5.56
C GLY A 8 -17.01 -10.05 -4.48
N ILE A 9 -16.37 -10.30 -3.34
CA ILE A 9 -17.02 -10.89 -2.17
C ILE A 9 -17.62 -9.77 -1.32
N THR A 10 -18.92 -9.80 -1.14
CA THR A 10 -19.67 -8.80 -0.37
C THR A 10 -19.89 -9.18 1.08
N SER A 11 -19.93 -10.48 1.38
CA SER A 11 -20.06 -10.95 2.75
C SER A 11 -19.54 -12.36 2.92
N ALA A 12 -19.24 -12.74 4.15
CA ALA A 12 -18.90 -14.10 4.53
C ALA A 12 -19.75 -14.53 5.72
N SER A 13 -20.14 -15.78 5.76
CA SER A 13 -20.90 -16.37 6.85
C SER A 13 -20.25 -17.65 7.35
N GLY A 14 -20.50 -17.98 8.62
CA GLY A 14 -19.93 -19.17 9.23
C GLY A 14 -20.19 -19.26 10.72
N SER A 15 -19.33 -19.96 11.44
CA SER A 15 -19.33 -20.00 12.91
C SER A 15 -18.25 -19.06 13.46
N LYS A 16 -18.17 -18.90 14.80
CA LYS A 16 -17.16 -18.06 15.47
C LYS A 16 -15.71 -18.39 15.09
N SER A 17 -15.44 -19.59 14.62
CA SER A 17 -14.07 -20.08 14.37
C SER A 17 -13.83 -20.52 12.92
N ARG A 18 -14.83 -20.45 12.04
CA ARG A 18 -14.71 -20.99 10.69
C ARG A 18 -15.67 -20.31 9.71
N VAL A 19 -15.14 -19.85 8.59
CA VAL A 19 -15.95 -19.45 7.44
C VAL A 19 -16.56 -20.71 6.80
N LYS A 20 -17.78 -20.61 6.30
CA LYS A 20 -18.49 -21.69 5.59
C LYS A 20 -18.95 -21.28 4.21
N ARG A 21 -19.14 -19.99 3.98
CA ARG A 21 -19.71 -19.49 2.74
C ARG A 21 -19.31 -18.05 2.48
N GLY A 22 -18.95 -17.73 1.26
CA GLY A 22 -18.82 -16.38 0.72
C GLY A 22 -20.02 -16.03 -0.16
N THR A 23 -20.48 -14.77 -0.12
CA THR A 23 -21.49 -14.22 -1.03
C THR A 23 -20.80 -13.27 -1.99
N LEU A 24 -21.08 -13.42 -3.27
CA LEU A 24 -20.53 -12.58 -4.34
C LEU A 24 -21.42 -11.37 -4.61
N SER A 25 -20.92 -10.40 -5.37
CA SER A 25 -21.64 -9.18 -5.73
C SER A 25 -22.86 -9.42 -6.60
N ASP A 26 -22.90 -10.50 -7.36
CA ASP A 26 -24.07 -10.96 -8.13
C ASP A 26 -25.13 -11.68 -7.28
N GLY A 27 -24.89 -11.85 -5.97
CA GLY A 27 -25.74 -12.59 -5.05
C GLY A 27 -25.49 -14.10 -5.03
N ALA A 28 -24.61 -14.63 -5.88
CA ALA A 28 -24.24 -16.03 -5.84
C ALA A 28 -23.46 -16.36 -4.56
N THR A 29 -23.54 -17.62 -4.13
CA THR A 29 -22.83 -18.06 -2.93
C THR A 29 -21.84 -19.17 -3.26
N VAL A 30 -20.69 -19.17 -2.58
CA VAL A 30 -19.65 -20.18 -2.70
C VAL A 30 -19.38 -20.77 -1.32
N ASP A 31 -19.54 -22.07 -1.19
CA ASP A 31 -19.17 -22.77 0.04
C ASP A 31 -17.64 -22.89 0.11
N CYS A 32 -17.08 -22.47 1.23
CA CYS A 32 -15.64 -22.47 1.45
C CYS A 32 -15.31 -22.61 2.94
N ASP A 33 -14.16 -23.17 3.24
CA ASP A 33 -13.64 -23.29 4.60
C ASP A 33 -12.48 -22.33 4.87
N LEU A 34 -11.99 -21.69 3.81
CA LEU A 34 -10.98 -20.64 3.83
C LEU A 34 -11.34 -19.57 2.80
N LEU A 35 -11.29 -18.33 3.20
CA LEU A 35 -11.39 -17.17 2.33
C LEU A 35 -10.07 -16.40 2.35
N VAL A 36 -9.46 -16.27 1.18
CA VAL A 36 -8.24 -15.47 1.01
C VAL A 36 -8.58 -14.23 0.21
N THR A 37 -8.31 -13.07 0.77
CA THR A 37 -8.53 -11.77 0.10
C THR A 37 -7.20 -11.15 -0.29
N ALA A 38 -7.13 -10.59 -1.50
CA ALA A 38 -5.99 -9.88 -2.02
C ALA A 38 -6.50 -8.64 -2.77
N VAL A 39 -6.67 -7.54 -2.03
CA VAL A 39 -7.31 -6.32 -2.53
C VAL A 39 -6.34 -5.35 -3.23
N GLY A 40 -5.08 -5.71 -3.32
CA GLY A 40 -4.08 -4.90 -4.05
C GLY A 40 -2.71 -4.90 -3.40
N TRP A 41 -1.88 -3.99 -3.88
CA TRP A 41 -0.51 -3.79 -3.43
C TRP A 41 -0.38 -2.44 -2.73
N THR A 42 0.42 -2.37 -1.69
CA THR A 42 0.88 -1.11 -1.11
C THR A 42 2.27 -0.78 -1.62
N THR A 43 2.57 0.51 -1.74
CA THR A 43 3.90 0.96 -2.10
C THR A 43 4.72 1.20 -0.82
N PRO A 44 5.94 0.65 -0.70
CA PRO A 44 6.76 0.80 0.51
C PRO A 44 7.43 2.18 0.57
N THR A 45 6.64 3.24 0.67
CA THR A 45 7.11 4.64 0.67
C THR A 45 7.68 5.11 2.01
N SER A 46 7.63 4.28 3.06
CA SER A 46 7.95 4.68 4.42
C SER A 46 9.36 5.27 4.59
N LEU A 47 10.39 4.68 3.98
CA LEU A 47 11.75 5.22 4.06
C LEU A 47 11.90 6.57 3.35
N LEU A 48 11.23 6.74 2.21
CA LEU A 48 11.21 8.01 1.49
C LEU A 48 10.47 9.09 2.30
N ASN A 49 9.36 8.71 2.91
CA ASN A 49 8.59 9.59 3.77
C ASN A 49 9.40 10.02 5.01
N MET A 50 10.16 9.10 5.63
CA MET A 50 11.10 9.44 6.71
C MET A 50 12.20 10.40 6.24
N ALA A 51 12.60 10.31 4.98
CA ALA A 51 13.57 11.21 4.37
C ALA A 51 12.98 12.57 3.97
N GLY A 52 11.67 12.76 4.06
CA GLY A 52 10.98 14.02 3.81
C GLY A 52 10.06 14.03 2.60
N ASP A 53 9.96 12.92 1.86
CA ASP A 53 8.96 12.81 0.79
C ASP A 53 7.53 12.86 1.35
N ARG A 54 6.61 13.31 0.52
CA ARG A 54 5.17 13.32 0.82
C ARG A 54 4.45 12.49 -0.26
N PRO A 55 4.28 11.19 -0.04
CA PRO A 55 3.63 10.32 -1.00
C PRO A 55 2.23 10.83 -1.36
N VAL A 56 1.89 10.74 -2.64
CA VAL A 56 0.60 11.14 -3.21
C VAL A 56 -0.17 9.90 -3.61
N TYR A 57 -1.46 9.90 -3.33
CA TYR A 57 -2.35 8.80 -3.71
C TYR A 57 -2.72 8.89 -5.19
N ASP A 58 -2.54 7.78 -5.87
CA ASP A 58 -3.00 7.57 -7.23
C ASP A 58 -4.28 6.72 -7.20
N ALA A 59 -5.38 7.29 -7.65
CA ALA A 59 -6.68 6.63 -7.61
C ALA A 59 -6.78 5.47 -8.60
N ASP A 60 -6.11 5.55 -9.74
CA ASP A 60 -6.13 4.50 -10.76
C ASP A 60 -5.33 3.27 -10.30
N ALA A 61 -4.19 3.50 -9.65
CA ALA A 61 -3.38 2.45 -9.06
C ALA A 61 -3.86 2.03 -7.64
N ALA A 62 -4.78 2.78 -7.03
CA ALA A 62 -5.29 2.59 -5.67
C ALA A 62 -4.20 2.48 -4.60
N ARG A 63 -3.13 3.29 -4.69
CA ARG A 63 -2.00 3.29 -3.76
C ARG A 63 -1.22 4.60 -3.76
N PHE A 64 -0.39 4.79 -2.76
CA PHE A 64 0.49 5.95 -2.66
C PHE A 64 1.78 5.74 -3.45
N PHE A 65 2.24 6.80 -4.14
CA PHE A 65 3.54 6.86 -4.80
C PHE A 65 4.39 7.99 -4.24
N PRO A 66 5.72 7.88 -4.33
CA PRO A 66 6.60 9.00 -4.01
C PRO A 66 6.27 10.22 -4.87
N ALA A 67 6.21 11.40 -4.24
CA ALA A 67 5.92 12.65 -4.93
C ALA A 67 7.19 13.43 -5.29
N GLY A 68 8.22 13.33 -4.47
CA GLY A 68 9.48 14.03 -4.66
C GLY A 68 10.48 13.67 -3.58
N PRO A 69 11.24 12.57 -3.75
CA PRO A 69 12.30 12.24 -2.81
C PRO A 69 13.34 13.38 -2.74
N PRO A 70 14.05 13.51 -1.61
CA PRO A 70 15.13 14.50 -1.46
C PRO A 70 16.17 14.39 -2.57
N ASP A 71 16.85 15.50 -2.87
CA ASP A 71 17.79 15.64 -4.00
C ASP A 71 18.87 14.54 -4.07
N ASN A 72 19.25 13.98 -2.93
CA ASN A 72 20.28 12.93 -2.82
C ASN A 72 19.71 11.51 -2.69
N VAL A 73 18.41 11.35 -2.86
CA VAL A 73 17.72 10.06 -2.77
C VAL A 73 17.08 9.72 -4.10
N LEU A 74 17.38 8.54 -4.61
CA LEU A 74 16.79 8.01 -5.82
C LEU A 74 15.88 6.83 -5.47
N ALA A 75 14.70 6.81 -6.05
CA ALA A 75 13.74 5.71 -5.91
C ALA A 75 13.62 4.93 -7.22
N THR A 76 13.43 3.62 -7.15
CA THR A 76 13.32 2.75 -8.32
C THR A 76 12.45 1.53 -8.03
N GLY A 77 12.13 0.79 -9.08
CA GLY A 77 11.32 -0.41 -8.99
C GLY A 77 9.83 -0.12 -8.84
N GLY A 78 9.06 -1.10 -8.36
CA GLY A 78 7.62 -1.00 -8.23
C GLY A 78 7.10 0.07 -7.28
N MET A 79 8.00 0.76 -6.56
CA MET A 79 7.59 1.88 -5.72
C MET A 79 7.39 3.18 -6.50
N VAL A 80 7.95 3.30 -7.70
CA VAL A 80 7.84 4.51 -8.53
C VAL A 80 6.85 4.36 -9.68
N GLY A 81 6.37 3.17 -9.95
CA GLY A 81 5.39 2.91 -11.00
C GLY A 81 5.16 1.42 -11.22
N ASP A 82 4.13 1.12 -11.99
CA ASP A 82 3.87 -0.21 -12.50
C ASP A 82 4.63 -0.41 -13.82
N GLY A 83 5.12 -1.61 -14.03
CA GLY A 83 5.81 -1.99 -15.26
C GLY A 83 6.06 -3.48 -15.30
N SER A 84 6.39 -4.00 -16.47
CA SER A 84 6.88 -5.36 -16.63
C SER A 84 8.20 -5.53 -15.85
N ARG A 85 8.57 -6.76 -15.57
CA ARG A 85 9.85 -7.06 -14.91
C ARG A 85 11.03 -6.43 -15.64
N ASN A 86 11.05 -6.50 -16.97
CA ASN A 86 12.15 -5.98 -17.78
C ASN A 86 12.23 -4.45 -17.70
N GLU A 87 11.11 -3.75 -17.70
CA GLU A 87 11.05 -2.29 -17.51
C GLU A 87 11.56 -1.91 -16.12
N LEU A 88 11.16 -2.62 -15.08
CA LEU A 88 11.62 -2.36 -13.72
C LEU A 88 13.13 -2.63 -13.55
N ILE A 89 13.67 -3.67 -14.20
CA ILE A 89 15.11 -3.95 -14.21
C ILE A 89 15.87 -2.87 -14.97
N ALA A 90 15.40 -2.47 -16.14
CA ALA A 90 16.00 -1.40 -16.93
C ALA A 90 16.01 -0.06 -16.17
N HIS A 91 14.91 0.29 -15.53
CA HIS A 91 14.80 1.45 -14.68
C HIS A 91 15.77 1.39 -13.49
N GLY A 92 15.89 0.22 -12.84
CA GLY A 92 16.83 0.01 -11.75
C GLY A 92 18.28 0.18 -12.17
N ARG A 93 18.66 -0.34 -13.35
CA ARG A 93 20.02 -0.14 -13.92
C ARG A 93 20.31 1.33 -14.21
N ALA A 94 19.40 2.01 -14.92
CA ALA A 94 19.57 3.43 -15.23
C ALA A 94 19.65 4.30 -13.96
N THR A 95 18.85 4.00 -12.94
CA THR A 95 18.92 4.66 -11.65
C THR A 95 20.25 4.40 -10.93
N GLY A 96 20.76 3.16 -11.00
CA GLY A 96 22.06 2.80 -10.44
C GLY A 96 23.23 3.51 -11.13
N GLU A 97 23.20 3.60 -12.45
CA GLU A 97 24.19 4.35 -13.23
C GLU A 97 24.17 5.84 -12.90
N LEU A 98 22.97 6.41 -12.77
CA LEU A 98 22.80 7.79 -12.35
C LEU A 98 23.36 8.03 -10.95
N ALA A 99 23.10 7.12 -10.01
CA ALA A 99 23.63 7.19 -8.65
C ALA A 99 25.17 7.08 -8.63
N ALA A 100 25.73 6.21 -9.47
CA ALA A 100 27.18 6.00 -9.57
C ALA A 100 27.91 7.14 -10.30
N GLY A 101 27.29 7.70 -11.30
CA GLY A 101 27.91 8.73 -12.16
C GLY A 101 27.89 10.14 -11.64
N ARG A 102 27.38 10.40 -10.46
CA ARG A 102 27.13 11.44 -9.97
C ARG A 102 27.53 12.38 -9.33
N ALA A 103 27.67 12.96 -9.16
CA ALA A 103 27.85 14.25 -8.57
C ALA A 103 26.98 15.35 -9.21
N VAL A 104 26.13 15.02 -10.10
CA VAL A 104 25.18 15.97 -10.69
C VAL A 104 23.81 15.74 -10.07
N VAL A 105 23.35 16.73 -9.30
CA VAL A 105 21.99 16.77 -8.77
C VAL A 105 21.02 16.90 -9.94
N VAL A 106 20.48 15.76 -10.39
CA VAL A 106 19.38 15.77 -11.35
C VAL A 106 18.09 15.66 -10.55
N ARG A 107 17.35 16.74 -10.47
CA ARG A 107 15.96 16.72 -10.02
C ARG A 107 15.15 15.93 -11.04
N HIS A 108 15.07 14.63 -10.88
CA HIS A 108 14.11 13.84 -11.61
C HIS A 108 12.78 13.95 -10.88
N ARG A 109 11.89 14.78 -11.40
CA ARG A 109 10.48 14.48 -11.32
C ARG A 109 10.37 13.10 -11.96
N ILE A 110 10.10 12.08 -11.15
CA ILE A 110 9.71 10.78 -11.65
C ILE A 110 8.29 10.97 -12.19
N GLN A 111 8.18 11.58 -13.37
CA GLN A 111 7.05 11.28 -14.22
C GLN A 111 7.16 9.79 -14.50
N ALA A 112 6.03 9.07 -14.48
CA ALA A 112 5.97 7.73 -15.04
C ALA A 112 6.57 7.77 -16.45
N ALA A 113 7.88 7.82 -16.49
CA ALA A 113 8.62 7.78 -17.70
C ALA A 113 8.59 6.32 -18.10
N THR A 114 7.69 5.99 -19.01
CA THR A 114 8.02 5.02 -20.04
C THR A 114 9.30 5.50 -20.72
N ALA A 115 10.41 5.49 -19.99
CA ALA A 115 11.72 5.53 -20.59
C ALA A 115 11.76 4.24 -21.41
N ARG A 116 11.60 4.36 -22.71
CA ARG A 116 11.99 3.34 -23.67
C ARG A 116 13.46 3.04 -23.36
N ALA A 117 13.67 2.05 -22.49
CA ALA A 117 14.98 1.48 -22.30
C ALA A 117 15.36 0.86 -23.64
N THR A 118 16.38 1.42 -24.27
CA THR A 118 17.03 0.74 -25.39
C THR A 118 17.54 -0.60 -24.84
N PRO A 119 17.28 -1.73 -25.53
CA PRO A 119 17.82 -3.02 -25.13
C PRO A 119 19.35 -2.89 -25.02
N VAL A 120 19.89 -3.18 -23.84
CA VAL A 120 21.33 -3.39 -23.71
C VAL A 120 21.59 -4.81 -24.23
N ASP A 121 22.41 -4.93 -25.24
CA ASP A 121 22.88 -6.21 -25.79
C ASP A 121 23.51 -7.05 -24.67
N GLY A 122 22.82 -8.07 -24.25
CA GLY A 122 23.26 -9.04 -23.26
C GLY A 122 22.10 -9.98 -22.96
N GLN A 123 22.34 -11.28 -23.19
CA GLN A 123 21.36 -12.35 -23.03
C GLN A 123 20.39 -12.07 -21.87
N GLU A 124 19.15 -11.83 -22.23
CA GLU A 124 18.07 -11.77 -21.24
C GLU A 124 18.04 -13.10 -20.48
N PRO A 125 18.09 -13.08 -19.15
CA PRO A 125 17.76 -14.27 -18.39
C PRO A 125 16.34 -14.68 -18.78
N ASP A 126 16.15 -15.93 -19.16
CA ASP A 126 14.85 -16.51 -19.47
C ASP A 126 14.03 -16.60 -18.18
N TYR A 127 13.46 -15.45 -17.77
CA TYR A 127 12.49 -15.41 -16.69
C TYR A 127 11.11 -15.66 -17.31
N PRO A 128 10.30 -16.55 -16.73
CA PRO A 128 8.93 -16.74 -17.16
C PRO A 128 8.23 -15.38 -17.18
N ALA A 129 7.49 -15.12 -18.26
CA ALA A 129 6.72 -13.89 -18.42
C ALA A 129 5.93 -13.63 -17.13
N ASP A 130 6.06 -12.42 -16.60
CA ASP A 130 5.30 -12.03 -15.42
C ASP A 130 3.85 -11.79 -15.85
N GLU A 131 3.07 -12.88 -15.81
CA GLU A 131 1.63 -12.86 -16.12
C GLU A 131 0.81 -12.16 -15.03
N ARG A 132 1.43 -11.25 -14.25
CA ARG A 132 0.66 -10.42 -13.37
C ARG A 132 -0.22 -9.53 -14.23
N THR A 133 -1.45 -9.98 -14.45
CA THR A 133 -2.52 -9.13 -14.93
C THR A 133 -2.60 -7.96 -13.95
N PRO A 134 -2.45 -6.71 -14.41
CA PRO A 134 -2.69 -5.56 -13.55
C PRO A 134 -4.07 -5.77 -12.93
N LEU A 135 -4.15 -5.87 -11.61
CA LEU A 135 -5.43 -5.88 -10.94
C LEU A 135 -6.13 -4.60 -11.34
N ASP A 136 -7.25 -4.73 -12.01
CA ASP A 136 -8.08 -3.60 -12.42
C ASP A 136 -8.73 -2.99 -11.17
N ARG A 137 -7.96 -2.17 -10.47
CA ARG A 137 -8.28 -1.61 -9.16
C ARG A 137 -9.25 -0.46 -9.25
N ALA A 138 -9.31 0.21 -10.41
CA ALA A 138 -10.28 1.27 -10.67
C ALA A 138 -11.72 0.76 -10.56
N ARG A 139 -11.93 -0.55 -10.68
CA ARG A 139 -13.25 -1.17 -10.59
C ARG A 139 -13.71 -1.51 -9.18
N HIS A 140 -12.85 -1.41 -8.17
CA HIS A 140 -13.21 -1.78 -6.81
C HIS A 140 -12.82 -0.70 -5.77
N PRO A 141 -13.28 0.57 -5.92
CA PRO A 141 -13.14 1.57 -4.88
C PRO A 141 -13.87 1.13 -3.60
N GLU A 142 -14.81 0.20 -3.73
CA GLU A 142 -15.56 -0.41 -2.63
C GLU A 142 -14.72 -1.33 -1.74
N ALA A 143 -13.52 -1.75 -2.17
CA ALA A 143 -12.61 -2.57 -1.36
C ALA A 143 -12.22 -1.89 -0.04
N TYR A 144 -12.32 -0.57 0.02
CA TYR A 144 -12.03 0.21 1.23
C TYR A 144 -13.28 0.63 2.00
N ARG A 145 -14.48 0.44 1.43
CA ARG A 145 -15.71 0.79 2.14
C ARG A 145 -16.01 -0.21 3.23
N SER A 146 -16.14 0.28 4.45
CA SER A 146 -16.65 -0.50 5.55
C SER A 146 -18.17 -0.36 5.61
N THR A 147 -18.88 -1.42 5.26
CA THR A 147 -20.34 -1.49 5.46
C THR A 147 -20.71 -1.99 6.85
N THR A 148 -19.75 -2.51 7.60
CA THR A 148 -19.89 -3.06 8.94
C THR A 148 -18.64 -2.80 9.76
N HIS A 149 -18.69 -3.10 11.04
CA HIS A 149 -17.52 -3.00 11.91
C HIS A 149 -16.52 -4.13 11.57
N GLY A 150 -15.37 -3.74 11.04
CA GLY A 150 -14.26 -4.63 10.74
C GLY A 150 -12.98 -4.14 11.41
N ILE A 151 -12.05 -5.06 11.68
CA ILE A 151 -10.72 -4.70 12.17
C ILE A 151 -9.93 -4.08 11.00
N VAL A 152 -9.38 -2.91 11.24
CA VAL A 152 -8.52 -2.18 10.30
C VAL A 152 -7.05 -2.39 10.63
N ASP A 153 -6.71 -2.38 11.91
CA ASP A 153 -5.37 -2.66 12.40
C ASP A 153 -5.40 -3.83 13.40
N TYR A 154 -4.92 -4.98 12.96
CA TYR A 154 -4.88 -6.19 13.78
C TYR A 154 -3.82 -6.14 14.88
N SER A 155 -2.78 -5.34 14.70
CA SER A 155 -1.71 -5.21 15.69
C SER A 155 -2.15 -4.43 16.91
N GLU A 156 -3.03 -3.46 16.70
CA GLU A 156 -3.50 -2.53 17.71
C GLU A 156 -4.99 -2.73 18.08
N ASP A 157 -5.63 -3.76 17.48
CA ASP A 157 -7.05 -4.09 17.68
C ASP A 157 -8.00 -2.90 17.38
N VAL A 158 -7.63 -2.10 16.36
CA VAL A 158 -8.41 -0.93 15.96
C VAL A 158 -9.41 -1.32 14.88
N SER A 159 -10.68 -1.04 15.13
CA SER A 159 -11.77 -1.26 14.19
C SER A 159 -12.13 0.00 13.40
N SER A 160 -12.89 -0.18 12.32
CA SER A 160 -13.48 0.95 11.59
C SER A 160 -14.38 1.81 12.49
N LYS A 161 -15.07 1.20 13.46
CA LYS A 161 -15.90 1.93 14.42
C LYS A 161 -15.08 2.90 15.26
N ASP A 162 -13.89 2.49 15.70
CA ASP A 162 -13.00 3.35 16.50
C ASP A 162 -12.52 4.54 15.69
N LEU A 163 -12.20 4.34 14.40
CA LEU A 163 -11.80 5.41 13.50
C LEU A 163 -12.94 6.40 13.24
N PHE A 164 -14.16 5.92 12.98
CA PHE A 164 -15.32 6.79 12.80
C PHE A 164 -15.68 7.55 14.09
N SER A 165 -15.61 6.91 15.25
CA SER A 165 -15.84 7.56 16.54
C SER A 165 -14.81 8.65 16.79
N ALA A 166 -13.53 8.36 16.58
CA ALA A 166 -12.45 9.32 16.72
C ALA A 166 -12.63 10.54 15.81
N ALA A 167 -12.99 10.32 14.54
CA ALA A 167 -13.27 11.39 13.60
C ALA A 167 -14.46 12.26 14.08
N GLY A 168 -15.53 11.62 14.60
CA GLY A 168 -16.69 12.30 15.16
C GLY A 168 -16.39 13.10 16.43
N GLU A 169 -15.37 12.73 17.20
CA GLU A 169 -14.87 13.44 18.38
C GLU A 169 -13.93 14.61 18.03
N GLY A 170 -13.59 14.79 16.75
CA GLY A 170 -12.76 15.90 16.27
C GLY A 170 -11.30 15.54 16.00
N PHE A 171 -10.91 14.27 16.09
CA PHE A 171 -9.61 13.79 15.62
C PHE A 171 -9.66 13.58 14.10
N ASP A 172 -9.76 14.68 13.37
CA ASP A 172 -10.16 14.74 11.97
C ASP A 172 -8.98 14.72 10.97
N SER A 173 -7.74 14.66 11.43
CA SER A 173 -6.57 14.46 10.57
C SER A 173 -5.98 13.08 10.75
N VAL A 174 -5.32 12.56 9.71
CA VAL A 174 -4.70 11.23 9.75
C VAL A 174 -3.67 11.08 10.88
N GLU A 175 -2.96 12.16 11.22
CA GLU A 175 -2.01 12.19 12.34
C GLU A 175 -2.69 12.20 13.71
N LEU A 176 -3.84 12.86 13.84
CA LEU A 176 -4.61 12.87 15.08
C LEU A 176 -5.28 11.52 15.33
N ILE A 177 -5.93 10.95 14.31
CA ILE A 177 -6.50 9.59 14.39
C ILE A 177 -5.44 8.56 14.78
N LYS A 178 -4.29 8.57 14.11
CA LYS A 178 -3.17 7.69 14.43
C LYS A 178 -2.77 7.76 15.90
N ARG A 179 -2.67 8.96 16.46
CA ARG A 179 -2.25 9.16 17.86
C ARG A 179 -3.33 8.82 18.87
N PHE A 180 -4.58 9.02 18.51
CA PHE A 180 -5.70 8.74 19.39
C PHE A 180 -6.06 7.27 19.45
N THR A 181 -6.09 6.60 18.29
CA THR A 181 -6.51 5.19 18.16
C THR A 181 -5.36 4.20 18.16
N THR A 182 -4.11 4.66 18.09
CA THR A 182 -2.90 3.87 17.84
C THR A 182 -2.85 3.18 16.48
N ALA A 183 -3.84 3.37 15.61
CA ALA A 183 -3.84 2.81 14.26
C ALA A 183 -2.52 3.12 13.52
N THR A 184 -1.94 2.15 12.87
CA THR A 184 -0.66 2.22 12.13
C THR A 184 0.60 2.37 13.01
N MET A 185 0.48 2.26 14.32
CA MET A 185 1.61 2.42 15.25
C MET A 185 2.21 1.10 15.74
N GLY A 186 1.49 -0.02 15.58
CA GLY A 186 1.91 -1.33 16.05
C GLY A 186 3.15 -1.92 15.35
N PRO A 187 3.49 -3.18 15.63
CA PRO A 187 4.67 -3.85 15.07
C PRO A 187 4.74 -3.86 13.54
N SER A 188 3.59 -3.84 12.85
CA SER A 188 3.51 -3.72 11.40
C SER A 188 3.99 -2.36 10.90
N GLN A 189 4.02 -1.35 11.76
CA GLN A 189 4.40 0.03 11.45
C GLN A 189 3.52 0.63 10.33
N GLY A 190 2.24 0.24 10.28
CA GLY A 190 1.29 0.72 9.28
C GLY A 190 1.56 0.27 7.84
N LYS A 191 2.43 -0.71 7.62
CA LYS A 191 2.77 -1.16 6.25
C LYS A 191 1.59 -1.74 5.50
N LEU A 192 0.63 -2.31 6.21
CA LEU A 192 -0.60 -2.90 5.66
C LEU A 192 -1.82 -2.01 5.94
N GLU A 193 -1.85 -1.37 7.09
CA GLU A 193 -3.04 -0.72 7.66
C GLU A 193 -3.22 0.73 7.17
N THR A 194 -2.14 1.40 6.72
CA THR A 194 -2.18 2.83 6.42
C THR A 194 -3.24 3.19 5.38
N VAL A 195 -3.31 2.46 4.26
CA VAL A 195 -4.27 2.79 3.19
C VAL A 195 -5.71 2.62 3.68
N ASN A 196 -5.98 1.55 4.43
CA ASN A 196 -7.31 1.28 4.99
C ASN A 196 -7.69 2.34 6.04
N THR A 197 -6.77 2.73 6.92
CA THR A 197 -6.99 3.79 7.92
C THR A 197 -7.32 5.11 7.26
N VAL A 198 -6.55 5.49 6.23
CA VAL A 198 -6.79 6.72 5.46
C VAL A 198 -8.13 6.68 4.73
N ALA A 199 -8.48 5.53 4.13
CA ALA A 199 -9.74 5.35 3.44
C ALA A 199 -10.95 5.50 4.39
N MET A 200 -10.86 4.95 5.61
CA MET A 200 -11.91 5.11 6.61
C MET A 200 -12.06 6.57 7.06
N LEU A 201 -10.95 7.28 7.24
CA LEU A 201 -11.01 8.71 7.55
C LEU A 201 -11.57 9.53 6.39
N ALA A 202 -11.19 9.23 5.16
CA ALA A 202 -11.74 9.87 3.96
C ALA A 202 -13.27 9.70 3.89
N GLU A 203 -13.77 8.50 4.15
CA GLU A 203 -15.20 8.23 4.23
C GLU A 203 -15.87 9.03 5.37
N ALA A 204 -15.28 9.04 6.56
CA ALA A 204 -15.82 9.77 7.72
C ALA A 204 -15.92 11.28 7.48
N ARG A 205 -15.02 11.84 6.67
CA ARG A 205 -14.95 13.27 6.33
C ARG A 205 -15.65 13.64 5.03
N ASN A 206 -16.11 12.66 4.28
CA ASN A 206 -16.61 12.83 2.91
C ASN A 206 -15.57 13.51 1.98
N GLU A 207 -14.32 13.08 2.11
CA GLU A 207 -13.17 13.51 1.32
C GLU A 207 -12.62 12.34 0.51
N THR A 208 -11.70 12.63 -0.42
CA THR A 208 -10.95 11.60 -1.12
C THR A 208 -9.72 11.14 -0.31
N ILE A 209 -9.22 9.93 -0.58
CA ILE A 209 -7.97 9.44 0.02
C ILE A 209 -6.81 10.39 -0.28
N ALA A 210 -6.80 11.00 -1.47
CA ALA A 210 -5.77 11.95 -1.89
C ALA A 210 -5.79 13.24 -1.05
N GLU A 211 -6.97 13.74 -0.70
CA GLU A 211 -7.14 14.93 0.13
C GLU A 211 -6.73 14.68 1.59
N VAL A 212 -7.08 13.52 2.13
CA VAL A 212 -6.66 13.12 3.48
C VAL A 212 -5.14 12.91 3.56
N GLY A 213 -4.54 12.34 2.52
CA GLY A 213 -3.11 12.07 2.47
C GLY A 213 -2.69 10.89 3.36
N THR A 214 -1.40 10.74 3.59
CA THR A 214 -0.84 9.64 4.38
C THR A 214 -0.19 10.12 5.68
N THR A 215 0.03 9.20 6.61
CA THR A 215 0.74 9.48 7.86
C THR A 215 2.22 9.75 7.64
N MET A 216 2.84 10.48 8.54
CA MET A 216 4.29 10.57 8.63
C MET A 216 4.88 9.32 9.29
N TRP A 217 5.85 8.73 8.60
CA TRP A 217 6.63 7.63 9.13
C TRP A 217 7.79 8.13 9.97
N ARG A 218 8.13 7.36 10.99
CA ARG A 218 9.26 7.65 11.88
C ARG A 218 10.12 6.40 12.09
N PRO A 219 11.45 6.56 12.30
CA PRO A 219 12.28 5.45 12.73
C PRO A 219 11.78 4.86 14.07
N PRO A 220 12.00 3.55 14.28
CA PRO A 220 12.66 2.58 13.40
C PRO A 220 11.73 2.08 12.28
N TYR A 221 12.30 1.77 11.12
CA TYR A 221 11.56 1.19 9.98
C TYR A 221 11.00 -0.21 10.29
N ALA A 222 11.70 -0.95 11.11
CA ALA A 222 11.26 -2.24 11.64
C ALA A 222 11.39 -2.25 13.16
N PRO A 223 10.53 -2.98 13.88
CA PRO A 223 10.65 -3.13 15.32
C PRO A 223 12.03 -3.67 15.70
N ILE A 224 12.61 -3.11 16.74
CA ILE A 224 13.91 -3.52 17.28
C ILE A 224 13.67 -4.16 18.65
N SER A 225 14.20 -5.36 18.86
CA SER A 225 14.09 -6.02 20.15
C SER A 225 14.94 -5.32 21.22
N LEU A 226 14.47 -5.31 22.45
CA LEU A 226 15.25 -4.78 23.58
C LEU A 226 16.60 -5.49 23.75
N GLY A 227 16.67 -6.80 23.42
CA GLY A 227 17.92 -7.54 23.43
C GLY A 227 18.95 -7.02 22.42
N ALA A 228 18.51 -6.52 21.24
CA ALA A 228 19.41 -5.89 20.28
C ALA A 228 19.95 -4.54 20.79
N LEU A 229 19.16 -3.83 21.60
CA LEU A 229 19.54 -2.54 22.18
C LEU A 229 20.42 -2.68 23.43
N ALA A 230 20.32 -3.80 24.13
CA ALA A 230 21.06 -4.02 25.39
C ALA A 230 22.59 -4.09 25.21
N GLY A 231 23.06 -4.29 23.99
CA GLY A 231 24.48 -4.43 23.73
C GLY A 231 25.08 -5.73 24.27
N ARG A 232 26.41 -5.82 24.19
CA ARG A 232 27.15 -6.88 24.87
C ARG A 232 27.51 -6.40 26.28
N ILE A 233 27.08 -7.14 27.28
CA ILE A 233 27.57 -7.01 28.64
C ILE A 233 28.89 -7.78 28.73
#